data_268b457ddcb39c764b964bf00300ae60
#
_entry.id   268b457ddcb39c764b964bf00300ae60
#
_cell.length_a   1.000
_cell.length_b   1.000
_cell.length_c   1.000
_cell.angle_alpha   90.00
_cell.angle_beta   90.00
_cell.angle_gamma   90.00
#
_symmetry.space_group_name_H-M   'P 1'
#
loop_
_entity.id
_entity.type
_entity.pdbx_description
1 polymer ?
#
loop_
_entity_poly.entity_id
_entity_poly.type
_entity_poly.pdbx_seq_one_letter_code
_entity_poly.pdbx_strand_id
1 'polypeptide(L)'
;MTRRFRPAYLGLHESGELAERASRAKDLITSCTLCPRRCGVDRSAGETGFCRTGSRAIVASYGPHFGEEPPLVGRKGSGTIFISRCNLSCIFCQNTRISRNGEGREVSGDELAGMMLSLWKSGCHNINIVTPSHIVPQLLESIAIAAGRGLDIPIVFNTGGYDSVDTLRLLDGVVDIYMPDAKYGDTAVAAVLSYAPEYPAVMKAAIAEMHRQVGDLVVEEGIAVRGLIIRHLVLPGGLAGSGDILPWIAREISRDSYVNIMDQYHWPAGVPPPAWFADQPSFRALLRPVTAREYADALRLAREAGLHRGF
;
A
#
# COMPACT_ATOMS: atom_id res chain seq x y z
N MET A 1 -15.95 -29.42 10.44
CA MET A 1 -16.26 -28.11 9.85
C MET A 1 -15.03 -27.23 10.05
N THR A 2 -14.24 -26.99 9.01
CA THR A 2 -13.15 -26.03 9.03
C THR A 2 -13.74 -24.65 9.33
N ARG A 3 -13.25 -23.99 10.37
CA ARG A 3 -13.72 -22.67 10.79
C ARG A 3 -13.35 -21.68 9.66
N ARG A 4 -14.36 -21.18 8.94
CA ARG A 4 -14.14 -20.17 7.89
C ARG A 4 -13.42 -18.97 8.52
N PHE A 5 -12.40 -18.42 7.83
CA PHE A 5 -11.71 -17.20 8.27
C PHE A 5 -12.74 -16.10 8.60
N ARG A 6 -12.51 -15.42 9.71
CA ARG A 6 -13.32 -14.28 10.14
C ARG A 6 -12.45 -13.04 10.23
N PRO A 7 -12.74 -11.99 9.43
CA PRO A 7 -11.99 -10.73 9.48
C PRO A 7 -11.96 -10.14 10.91
N ALA A 8 -10.78 -9.61 11.27
CA ALA A 8 -10.56 -9.12 12.64
C ALA A 8 -11.41 -7.90 12.98
N TYR A 9 -11.68 -7.03 11.99
CA TYR A 9 -12.49 -5.81 12.18
C TYR A 9 -13.94 -6.10 12.65
N LEU A 10 -14.47 -7.28 12.44
CA LEU A 10 -15.81 -7.65 12.91
C LEU A 10 -15.88 -7.66 14.44
N GLY A 11 -14.83 -8.12 15.13
CA GLY A 11 -14.75 -8.05 16.59
C GLY A 11 -14.71 -6.62 17.13
N LEU A 12 -13.94 -5.76 16.45
CA LEU A 12 -13.88 -4.33 16.78
C LEU A 12 -15.20 -3.61 16.49
N HIS A 13 -15.91 -4.02 15.45
CA HIS A 13 -17.24 -3.49 15.16
C HIS A 13 -18.27 -3.87 16.23
N GLU A 14 -18.29 -5.14 16.63
CA GLU A 14 -19.21 -5.65 17.65
C GLU A 14 -18.99 -5.01 19.03
N SER A 15 -17.74 -4.69 19.38
CA SER A 15 -17.40 -3.99 20.63
C SER A 15 -17.62 -2.48 20.59
N GLY A 16 -17.86 -1.89 19.41
CA GLY A 16 -17.92 -0.44 19.18
C GLY A 16 -16.55 0.24 18.99
N GLU A 17 -15.45 -0.46 19.23
CA GLU A 17 -14.09 0.09 19.15
C GLU A 17 -13.74 0.61 17.75
N LEU A 18 -14.25 -0.01 16.68
CA LEU A 18 -13.99 0.44 15.32
C LEU A 18 -14.55 1.86 15.07
N ALA A 19 -15.74 2.16 15.59
CA ALA A 19 -16.35 3.49 15.49
C ALA A 19 -15.58 4.54 16.30
N GLU A 20 -15.09 4.17 17.49
CA GLU A 20 -14.24 5.04 18.32
C GLU A 20 -12.91 5.35 17.61
N ARG A 21 -12.26 4.36 17.01
CA ARG A 21 -11.03 4.57 16.25
C ARG A 21 -11.26 5.45 15.01
N ALA A 22 -12.37 5.29 14.30
CA ALA A 22 -12.75 6.14 13.19
C ALA A 22 -12.93 7.61 13.64
N SER A 23 -13.56 7.83 14.81
CA SER A 23 -13.71 9.17 15.40
C SER A 23 -12.36 9.79 15.74
N ARG A 24 -11.51 9.07 16.48
CA ARG A 24 -10.16 9.53 16.85
C ARG A 24 -9.27 9.83 15.65
N ALA A 25 -9.39 9.03 14.59
CA ALA A 25 -8.65 9.26 13.36
C ALA A 25 -9.06 10.55 12.64
N LYS A 26 -10.34 10.98 12.76
CA LYS A 26 -10.82 12.26 12.21
C LYS A 26 -10.14 13.46 12.88
N ASP A 27 -9.76 13.36 14.14
CA ASP A 27 -9.06 14.45 14.81
C ASP A 27 -7.65 14.69 14.21
N LEU A 28 -7.03 13.66 13.65
CA LEU A 28 -5.71 13.78 13.03
C LEU A 28 -5.68 14.63 11.75
N ILE A 29 -6.82 14.95 11.14
CA ILE A 29 -6.85 15.81 9.94
C ILE A 29 -7.02 17.29 10.26
N THR A 30 -7.33 17.68 11.48
CA THR A 30 -7.41 19.10 11.91
C THR A 30 -6.02 19.73 12.08
N SER A 31 -4.98 18.91 12.25
CA SER A 31 -3.56 19.26 12.14
C SER A 31 -2.84 18.04 11.56
N CYS A 32 -2.89 17.89 10.23
CA CYS A 32 -2.65 16.62 9.54
C CYS A 32 -1.29 15.97 9.84
N THR A 33 -1.32 14.86 10.56
CA THR A 33 -0.17 14.02 10.92
C THR A 33 -0.31 12.55 10.47
N LEU A 34 -1.28 12.25 9.58
CA LEU A 34 -1.62 10.88 9.14
C LEU A 34 -0.46 10.11 8.51
N CYS A 35 0.47 10.78 7.88
CA CYS A 35 1.60 10.14 7.22
C CYS A 35 2.91 10.83 7.60
N PRO A 36 4.08 10.27 7.25
CA PRO A 36 5.38 10.84 7.60
C PRO A 36 5.64 12.27 7.09
N ARG A 37 4.82 12.77 6.15
CA ARG A 37 4.88 14.17 5.70
C ARG A 37 4.55 15.18 6.80
N ARG A 38 3.68 14.80 7.76
CA ARG A 38 3.27 15.64 8.92
C ARG A 38 3.03 17.09 8.53
N CYS A 39 2.17 17.31 7.54
CA CYS A 39 1.95 18.64 6.92
C CYS A 39 1.40 19.68 7.89
N GLY A 40 0.72 19.28 8.97
CA GLY A 40 0.15 20.19 9.98
C GLY A 40 -1.05 21.01 9.51
N VAL A 41 -1.50 20.84 8.28
CA VAL A 41 -2.64 21.57 7.69
C VAL A 41 -3.97 21.10 8.26
N ASP A 42 -4.94 22.01 8.37
CA ASP A 42 -6.32 21.67 8.74
C ASP A 42 -7.14 21.26 7.50
N ARG A 43 -7.19 19.95 7.26
CA ARG A 43 -7.94 19.39 6.13
C ARG A 43 -9.46 19.49 6.34
N SER A 44 -9.93 19.66 7.59
CA SER A 44 -11.36 19.85 7.88
C SER A 44 -11.83 21.25 7.50
N ALA A 45 -10.93 22.24 7.55
CA ALA A 45 -11.16 23.60 7.09
C ALA A 45 -10.90 23.78 5.57
N GLY A 46 -10.60 22.70 4.83
CA GLY A 46 -10.36 22.76 3.39
C GLY A 46 -8.91 22.97 2.98
N GLU A 47 -7.97 23.02 3.94
CA GLU A 47 -6.55 23.09 3.61
C GLU A 47 -6.05 21.76 3.05
N THR A 48 -5.01 21.81 2.23
CA THR A 48 -4.38 20.61 1.66
C THR A 48 -2.87 20.65 1.82
N GLY A 49 -2.29 19.51 2.24
CA GLY A 49 -0.85 19.34 2.33
C GLY A 49 -0.24 18.69 1.08
N PHE A 50 0.87 18.00 1.25
CA PHE A 50 1.62 17.36 0.17
C PHE A 50 0.76 16.45 -0.72
N CYS A 51 -0.11 15.63 -0.14
CA CYS A 51 -0.99 14.71 -0.88
C CYS A 51 -2.17 15.42 -1.57
N ARG A 52 -2.40 16.70 -1.34
CA ARG A 52 -3.49 17.49 -1.92
C ARG A 52 -4.88 16.87 -1.72
N THR A 53 -5.08 16.20 -0.59
CA THR A 53 -6.36 15.57 -0.23
C THR A 53 -7.01 16.38 0.90
N GLY A 54 -8.27 16.74 0.74
CA GLY A 54 -9.10 17.40 1.75
C GLY A 54 -9.70 16.42 2.78
N SER A 55 -10.86 16.76 3.31
CA SER A 55 -11.58 15.94 4.30
C SER A 55 -12.23 14.68 3.73
N ARG A 56 -12.40 14.60 2.40
CA ARG A 56 -13.01 13.44 1.71
C ARG A 56 -11.98 12.64 0.94
N ALA A 57 -12.20 11.34 0.81
CA ALA A 57 -11.44 10.50 -0.10
C ALA A 57 -11.81 10.78 -1.55
N ILE A 58 -10.84 10.68 -2.46
CA ILE A 58 -11.09 10.77 -3.92
C ILE A 58 -10.88 9.37 -4.48
N VAL A 59 -11.89 8.81 -5.14
CA VAL A 59 -11.85 7.50 -5.77
C VAL A 59 -11.79 7.66 -7.28
N ALA A 60 -10.77 7.08 -7.90
CA ALA A 60 -10.61 7.05 -9.36
C ALA A 60 -11.49 6.00 -10.00
N SER A 61 -11.47 4.79 -9.46
CA SER A 61 -12.25 3.65 -9.96
C SER A 61 -12.32 2.55 -8.91
N TYR A 62 -13.26 1.61 -9.09
CA TYR A 62 -13.33 0.38 -8.32
C TYR A 62 -13.89 -0.75 -9.17
N GLY A 63 -13.48 -1.99 -8.89
CA GLY A 63 -13.95 -3.18 -9.61
C GLY A 63 -13.20 -4.44 -9.19
N PRO A 64 -13.68 -5.64 -9.59
CA PRO A 64 -12.88 -6.85 -9.52
C PRO A 64 -11.61 -6.69 -10.37
N HIS A 65 -10.45 -6.90 -9.76
CA HIS A 65 -9.15 -6.74 -10.40
C HIS A 65 -8.39 -8.07 -10.41
N PHE A 66 -7.76 -8.40 -11.54
CA PHE A 66 -7.10 -9.69 -11.75
C PHE A 66 -5.58 -9.55 -11.96
N GLY A 67 -5.06 -8.36 -11.81
CA GLY A 67 -3.64 -8.06 -11.96
C GLY A 67 -2.87 -7.92 -10.63
N GLU A 68 -3.50 -8.26 -9.50
CA GLU A 68 -2.83 -8.28 -8.20
C GLU A 68 -2.11 -9.62 -7.98
N GLU A 69 -1.47 -9.80 -6.83
CA GLU A 69 -0.77 -11.03 -6.45
C GLU A 69 -1.70 -12.25 -6.46
N PRO A 70 -1.26 -13.40 -6.99
CA PRO A 70 -2.10 -14.59 -7.16
C PRO A 70 -2.94 -14.98 -5.92
N PRO A 71 -2.41 -14.94 -4.68
CA PRO A 71 -3.19 -15.28 -3.49
C PRO A 71 -4.34 -14.30 -3.20
N LEU A 72 -4.32 -13.07 -3.73
CA LEU A 72 -5.41 -12.10 -3.56
C LEU A 72 -6.50 -12.25 -4.62
N VAL A 73 -6.13 -12.72 -5.80
CA VAL A 73 -6.98 -12.70 -6.99
C VAL A 73 -7.92 -13.90 -7.06
N GLY A 74 -7.41 -15.10 -6.87
CA GLY A 74 -8.19 -16.33 -7.00
C GLY A 74 -9.01 -16.39 -8.29
N ARG A 75 -10.25 -16.88 -8.19
CA ARG A 75 -11.17 -16.99 -9.35
C ARG A 75 -12.12 -15.79 -9.50
N LYS A 76 -12.31 -15.01 -8.45
CA LYS A 76 -13.32 -13.92 -8.39
C LYS A 76 -12.70 -12.53 -8.43
N GLY A 77 -11.37 -12.46 -8.39
CA GLY A 77 -10.62 -11.23 -8.37
C GLY A 77 -10.50 -10.60 -6.97
N SER A 78 -9.55 -9.69 -6.86
CA SER A 78 -9.42 -8.78 -5.73
C SER A 78 -10.38 -7.61 -5.92
N GLY A 79 -11.19 -7.29 -4.91
CA GLY A 79 -12.12 -6.16 -4.95
C GLY A 79 -11.38 -4.85 -4.75
N THR A 80 -10.81 -4.31 -5.83
CA THR A 80 -9.86 -3.21 -5.77
C THR A 80 -10.56 -1.85 -5.88
N ILE A 81 -10.19 -0.93 -4.97
CA ILE A 81 -10.62 0.48 -4.97
C ILE A 81 -9.37 1.36 -5.11
N PHE A 82 -9.26 2.07 -6.22
CA PHE A 82 -8.14 2.95 -6.51
C PHE A 82 -8.38 4.34 -5.92
N ILE A 83 -7.62 4.68 -4.87
CA ILE A 83 -7.66 6.01 -4.25
C ILE A 83 -6.76 6.96 -5.03
N SER A 84 -7.30 8.13 -5.33
CA SER A 84 -6.54 9.19 -5.99
C SER A 84 -5.68 9.97 -5.00
N ARG A 85 -4.67 10.63 -5.53
CA ARG A 85 -3.62 11.31 -4.77
C ARG A 85 -2.67 10.29 -4.13
N CYS A 86 -1.59 10.78 -3.53
CA CYS A 86 -0.58 9.94 -2.88
C CYS A 86 0.27 10.80 -1.94
N ASN A 87 0.74 10.22 -0.86
CA ASN A 87 1.71 10.84 0.05
C ASN A 87 3.17 10.72 -0.45
N LEU A 88 3.38 10.00 -1.55
CA LEU A 88 4.61 9.98 -2.35
C LEU A 88 4.38 10.72 -3.69
N SER A 89 5.46 11.10 -4.35
CA SER A 89 5.40 11.70 -5.69
C SER A 89 6.47 11.10 -6.60
N CYS A 90 6.45 9.75 -6.69
CA CYS A 90 7.44 9.01 -7.47
C CYS A 90 7.47 9.48 -8.91
N ILE A 91 8.65 9.87 -9.41
CA ILE A 91 8.81 10.43 -10.76
C ILE A 91 8.47 9.44 -11.87
N PHE A 92 8.59 8.14 -11.59
CA PHE A 92 8.26 7.03 -12.48
C PHE A 92 6.89 6.39 -12.18
N CYS A 93 5.99 7.07 -11.46
CA CYS A 93 4.68 6.49 -11.13
C CYS A 93 3.89 6.18 -12.39
N GLN A 94 3.49 4.93 -12.56
CA GLN A 94 2.70 4.48 -13.72
C GLN A 94 1.25 4.99 -13.65
N ASN A 95 0.78 5.30 -12.44
CA ASN A 95 -0.57 5.80 -12.17
C ASN A 95 -0.61 7.33 -12.00
N THR A 96 0.16 8.09 -12.79
CA THR A 96 0.28 9.56 -12.65
C THR A 96 -1.07 10.28 -12.74
N ARG A 97 -1.98 9.79 -13.58
CA ARG A 97 -3.33 10.37 -13.73
C ARG A 97 -4.09 10.40 -12.41
N ILE A 98 -4.05 9.32 -11.64
CA ILE A 98 -4.70 9.24 -10.33
C ILE A 98 -3.83 9.79 -9.20
N SER A 99 -2.55 9.43 -9.15
CA SER A 99 -1.68 9.77 -8.02
C SER A 99 -1.29 11.26 -7.98
N ARG A 100 -1.04 11.87 -9.15
CA ARG A 100 -0.59 13.27 -9.26
C ARG A 100 -1.72 14.21 -9.70
N ASN A 101 -2.44 13.85 -10.79
CA ASN A 101 -3.49 14.71 -11.31
C ASN A 101 -4.76 14.62 -10.45
N GLY A 102 -4.95 13.50 -9.71
CA GLY A 102 -6.07 13.31 -8.81
C GLY A 102 -7.38 13.07 -9.56
N GLU A 103 -7.30 12.41 -10.73
CA GLU A 103 -8.51 12.02 -11.46
C GLU A 103 -9.38 11.12 -10.58
N GLY A 104 -10.67 11.40 -10.57
CA GLY A 104 -11.64 10.70 -9.74
C GLY A 104 -12.67 11.65 -9.19
N ARG A 105 -13.49 11.16 -8.27
CA ARG A 105 -14.50 11.98 -7.57
C ARG A 105 -14.35 11.85 -6.06
N GLU A 106 -14.66 12.90 -5.35
CA GLU A 106 -14.81 12.85 -3.90
C GLU A 106 -15.98 11.95 -3.51
N VAL A 107 -15.77 11.17 -2.44
CA VAL A 107 -16.77 10.25 -1.91
C VAL A 107 -16.93 10.44 -0.40
N SER A 108 -18.13 10.24 0.10
CA SER A 108 -18.40 10.14 1.54
C SER A 108 -18.00 8.76 2.08
N GLY A 109 -17.95 8.61 3.41
CA GLY A 109 -17.76 7.31 4.05
C GLY A 109 -18.83 6.29 3.66
N ASP A 110 -20.08 6.74 3.50
CA ASP A 110 -21.19 5.89 3.08
C ASP A 110 -21.07 5.42 1.62
N GLU A 111 -20.65 6.30 0.72
CA GLU A 111 -20.40 5.95 -0.69
C GLU A 111 -19.22 4.96 -0.81
N LEU A 112 -18.14 5.16 -0.06
CA LEU A 112 -16.99 4.26 -0.06
C LEU A 112 -17.37 2.88 0.53
N ALA A 113 -18.17 2.84 1.58
CA ALA A 113 -18.75 1.62 2.12
C ALA A 113 -19.65 0.91 1.10
N GLY A 114 -20.45 1.67 0.35
CA GLY A 114 -21.26 1.15 -0.74
C GLY A 114 -20.44 0.47 -1.85
N MET A 115 -19.27 1.02 -2.19
CA MET A 115 -18.34 0.41 -3.15
C MET A 115 -17.79 -0.92 -2.60
N MET A 116 -17.37 -0.97 -1.33
CA MET A 116 -16.91 -2.20 -0.67
C MET A 116 -17.99 -3.29 -0.72
N LEU A 117 -19.22 -2.94 -0.37
CA LEU A 117 -20.36 -3.87 -0.40
C LEU A 117 -20.72 -4.35 -1.81
N SER A 118 -20.57 -3.50 -2.82
CA SER A 118 -20.76 -3.88 -4.23
C SER A 118 -19.73 -4.93 -4.67
N LEU A 119 -18.46 -4.74 -4.32
CA LEU A 119 -17.37 -5.70 -4.60
C LEU A 119 -17.58 -7.02 -3.86
N TRP A 120 -17.97 -6.97 -2.59
CA TRP A 120 -18.32 -8.15 -1.80
C TRP A 120 -19.48 -8.94 -2.44
N LYS A 121 -20.57 -8.26 -2.82
CA LYS A 121 -21.72 -8.89 -3.50
C LYS A 121 -21.34 -9.48 -4.87
N SER A 122 -20.34 -8.91 -5.54
CA SER A 122 -19.78 -9.46 -6.79
C SER A 122 -18.94 -10.73 -6.57
N GLY A 123 -18.71 -11.09 -5.30
CA GLY A 123 -17.99 -12.29 -4.89
C GLY A 123 -16.47 -12.15 -4.83
N CYS A 124 -15.94 -10.92 -4.84
CA CYS A 124 -14.50 -10.69 -4.65
C CYS A 124 -13.99 -11.31 -3.35
N HIS A 125 -12.73 -11.76 -3.36
CA HIS A 125 -12.14 -12.47 -2.23
C HIS A 125 -11.73 -11.55 -1.06
N ASN A 126 -11.50 -10.28 -1.33
CA ASN A 126 -11.08 -9.26 -0.38
C ASN A 126 -11.53 -7.88 -0.86
N ILE A 127 -11.36 -6.85 -0.01
CA ILE A 127 -11.44 -5.44 -0.38
C ILE A 127 -10.03 -4.86 -0.35
N ASN A 128 -9.48 -4.54 -1.50
CA ASN A 128 -8.12 -4.03 -1.68
C ASN A 128 -8.15 -2.52 -1.90
N ILE A 129 -7.65 -1.77 -0.93
CA ILE A 129 -7.59 -0.31 -0.99
C ILE A 129 -6.18 0.11 -1.43
N VAL A 130 -6.09 0.65 -2.65
CA VAL A 130 -4.81 1.06 -3.25
C VAL A 130 -4.49 2.50 -2.87
N THR A 131 -3.32 2.72 -2.26
CA THR A 131 -2.79 4.02 -1.81
C THR A 131 -3.62 4.65 -0.67
N PRO A 132 -3.91 3.93 0.43
CA PRO A 132 -4.83 4.40 1.48
C PRO A 132 -4.18 5.30 2.55
N SER A 133 -2.86 5.44 2.60
CA SER A 133 -2.10 6.08 3.69
C SER A 133 -2.62 7.47 4.10
N HIS A 134 -3.14 8.23 3.17
CA HIS A 134 -3.59 9.60 3.37
C HIS A 134 -5.09 9.74 3.62
N ILE A 135 -5.84 8.61 3.63
CA ILE A 135 -7.30 8.57 3.81
C ILE A 135 -7.73 7.60 4.93
N VAL A 136 -6.83 7.29 5.88
CA VAL A 136 -7.12 6.34 6.98
C VAL A 136 -8.38 6.70 7.78
N PRO A 137 -8.68 7.97 8.12
CA PRO A 137 -9.94 8.31 8.81
C PRO A 137 -11.19 7.93 7.99
N GLN A 138 -11.18 8.23 6.69
CA GLN A 138 -12.28 7.93 5.78
C GLN A 138 -12.42 6.41 5.59
N LEU A 139 -11.29 5.70 5.54
CA LEU A 139 -11.24 4.25 5.44
C LEU A 139 -11.86 3.58 6.67
N LEU A 140 -11.45 3.99 7.88
CA LEU A 140 -11.99 3.44 9.14
C LEU A 140 -13.50 3.66 9.25
N GLU A 141 -13.98 4.87 8.93
CA GLU A 141 -15.42 5.18 8.87
C GLU A 141 -16.16 4.26 7.90
N SER A 142 -15.62 4.08 6.70
CA SER A 142 -16.25 3.27 5.66
C SER A 142 -16.28 1.79 6.00
N ILE A 143 -15.21 1.26 6.62
CA ILE A 143 -15.17 -0.13 7.10
C ILE A 143 -16.21 -0.32 8.21
N ALA A 144 -16.34 0.62 9.16
CA ALA A 144 -17.34 0.53 10.23
C ALA A 144 -18.77 0.48 9.67
N ILE A 145 -19.08 1.32 8.68
CA ILE A 145 -20.38 1.34 7.98
C ILE A 145 -20.60 0.02 7.22
N ALA A 146 -19.59 -0.44 6.48
CA ALA A 146 -19.70 -1.66 5.68
C ALA A 146 -19.85 -2.92 6.55
N ALA A 147 -19.12 -3.01 7.67
CA ALA A 147 -19.25 -4.08 8.66
C ALA A 147 -20.66 -4.16 9.22
N GLY A 148 -21.24 -3.00 9.61
CA GLY A 148 -22.63 -2.91 10.07
C GLY A 148 -23.68 -3.32 9.02
N ARG A 149 -23.28 -3.37 7.73
CA ARG A 149 -24.14 -3.83 6.62
C ARG A 149 -23.78 -5.23 6.13
N GLY A 150 -22.93 -5.96 6.86
CA GLY A 150 -22.64 -7.38 6.65
C GLY A 150 -21.39 -7.70 5.83
N LEU A 151 -20.49 -6.73 5.58
CA LEU A 151 -19.18 -7.04 4.99
C LEU A 151 -18.43 -8.03 5.88
N ASP A 152 -17.96 -9.16 5.30
CA ASP A 152 -17.32 -10.27 6.04
C ASP A 152 -16.11 -10.87 5.31
N ILE A 153 -15.43 -10.10 4.45
CA ILE A 153 -14.23 -10.52 3.73
C ILE A 153 -13.01 -9.68 4.13
N PRO A 154 -11.78 -10.19 3.94
CA PRO A 154 -10.54 -9.50 4.35
C PRO A 154 -10.40 -8.10 3.75
N ILE A 155 -9.83 -7.18 4.54
CA ILE A 155 -9.39 -5.86 4.09
C ILE A 155 -7.90 -5.91 3.77
N VAL A 156 -7.52 -5.48 2.56
CA VAL A 156 -6.13 -5.35 2.10
C VAL A 156 -5.75 -3.86 2.08
N PHE A 157 -4.66 -3.52 2.76
CA PHE A 157 -4.06 -2.18 2.77
C PHE A 157 -2.86 -2.17 1.84
N ASN A 158 -3.07 -1.74 0.58
CA ASN A 158 -2.08 -1.73 -0.49
C ASN A 158 -1.40 -0.36 -0.56
N THR A 159 -0.19 -0.26 -0.03
CA THR A 159 0.48 1.02 0.22
C THR A 159 1.85 1.12 -0.42
N GLY A 160 2.30 2.36 -0.64
CA GLY A 160 3.65 2.66 -1.08
C GLY A 160 4.73 2.45 -0.02
N GLY A 161 4.39 1.98 1.19
CA GLY A 161 5.33 1.73 2.28
C GLY A 161 5.78 3.00 3.04
N TYR A 162 5.21 4.16 2.72
CA TYR A 162 5.52 5.43 3.40
C TYR A 162 4.41 5.78 4.38
N ASP A 163 4.32 4.98 5.46
CA ASP A 163 3.25 5.02 6.44
C ASP A 163 3.76 5.41 7.83
N SER A 164 2.94 6.16 8.57
CA SER A 164 3.22 6.50 9.98
C SER A 164 2.87 5.31 10.87
N VAL A 165 3.79 4.89 11.73
CA VAL A 165 3.56 3.83 12.72
C VAL A 165 2.38 4.16 13.62
N ASP A 166 2.23 5.42 14.05
CA ASP A 166 1.12 5.84 14.89
C ASP A 166 -0.23 5.68 14.18
N THR A 167 -0.26 5.97 12.87
CA THR A 167 -1.47 5.75 12.06
C THR A 167 -1.73 4.26 11.82
N LEU A 168 -0.69 3.46 11.59
CA LEU A 168 -0.83 2.01 11.44
C LEU A 168 -1.40 1.36 12.72
N ARG A 169 -1.06 1.85 13.90
CA ARG A 169 -1.63 1.36 15.17
C ARG A 169 -3.14 1.54 15.28
N LEU A 170 -3.73 2.54 14.61
CA LEU A 170 -5.18 2.68 14.51
C LEU A 170 -5.82 1.58 13.67
N LEU A 171 -5.04 0.95 12.79
CA LEU A 171 -5.48 -0.13 11.90
C LEU A 171 -5.26 -1.53 12.48
N ASP A 172 -4.66 -1.66 13.68
CA ASP A 172 -4.43 -2.95 14.33
C ASP A 172 -5.76 -3.67 14.60
N GLY A 173 -5.90 -4.88 14.06
CA GLY A 173 -7.16 -5.63 14.09
C GLY A 173 -8.25 -5.12 13.14
N VAL A 174 -7.95 -4.10 12.28
CA VAL A 174 -8.86 -3.64 11.23
C VAL A 174 -8.45 -4.19 9.87
N VAL A 175 -7.16 -4.14 9.55
CA VAL A 175 -6.59 -4.65 8.32
C VAL A 175 -6.18 -6.11 8.53
N ASP A 176 -6.59 -6.98 7.61
CA ASP A 176 -6.23 -8.39 7.64
C ASP A 176 -4.95 -8.67 6.83
N ILE A 177 -4.76 -7.95 5.73
CA ILE A 177 -3.61 -8.14 4.84
C ILE A 177 -2.96 -6.78 4.57
N TYR A 178 -1.68 -6.64 4.91
CA TYR A 178 -0.87 -5.51 4.47
C TYR A 178 -0.08 -5.87 3.22
N MET A 179 -0.06 -4.94 2.26
CA MET A 179 0.71 -5.08 1.03
C MET A 179 1.53 -3.82 0.76
N PRO A 180 2.63 -3.60 1.52
CA PRO A 180 3.53 -2.47 1.31
C PRO A 180 4.53 -2.70 0.19
N ASP A 181 4.89 -1.61 -0.51
CA ASP A 181 6.07 -1.59 -1.36
C ASP A 181 7.32 -1.32 -0.52
N ALA A 182 8.40 -2.07 -0.76
CA ALA A 182 9.76 -1.78 -0.31
C ALA A 182 10.54 -1.23 -1.52
N LYS A 183 10.47 0.12 -1.74
CA LYS A 183 10.93 0.73 -3.00
C LYS A 183 12.43 1.00 -3.06
N TYR A 184 13.02 1.51 -1.96
CA TYR A 184 14.41 1.99 -1.95
C TYR A 184 15.11 1.61 -0.65
N GLY A 185 16.37 1.16 -0.77
CA GLY A 185 17.30 1.00 0.35
C GLY A 185 18.11 2.27 0.64
N ASP A 186 18.22 3.19 -0.32
CA ASP A 186 19.09 4.36 -0.27
C ASP A 186 18.31 5.67 -0.11
N THR A 187 18.76 6.54 0.81
CA THR A 187 18.16 7.84 1.15
C THR A 187 18.25 8.84 -0.01
N ALA A 188 19.39 8.89 -0.71
CA ALA A 188 19.58 9.83 -1.81
C ALA A 188 18.71 9.45 -3.01
N VAL A 189 18.62 8.16 -3.31
CA VAL A 189 17.72 7.64 -4.34
C VAL A 189 16.25 7.95 -3.99
N ALA A 190 15.84 7.72 -2.76
CA ALA A 190 14.48 8.01 -2.29
C ALA A 190 14.14 9.50 -2.34
N ALA A 191 15.09 10.37 -1.99
CA ALA A 191 14.95 11.82 -2.09
C ALA A 191 14.68 12.26 -3.52
N VAL A 192 15.44 11.73 -4.47
CA VAL A 192 15.36 12.08 -5.89
C VAL A 192 14.11 11.48 -6.54
N LEU A 193 13.86 10.18 -6.33
CA LEU A 193 12.80 9.46 -7.05
C LEU A 193 11.41 9.63 -6.48
N SER A 194 11.28 9.97 -5.17
CA SER A 194 9.96 10.07 -4.50
C SER A 194 9.83 11.29 -3.59
N TYR A 195 10.81 12.20 -3.59
CA TYR A 195 10.83 13.38 -2.70
C TYR A 195 10.65 13.01 -1.22
N ALA A 196 11.24 11.88 -0.80
CA ALA A 196 11.10 11.31 0.54
C ALA A 196 12.44 10.73 1.03
N PRO A 197 13.41 11.58 1.44
CA PRO A 197 14.72 11.11 1.89
C PRO A 197 14.63 10.14 3.08
N GLU A 198 13.62 10.27 3.93
CA GLU A 198 13.39 9.40 5.09
C GLU A 198 12.76 8.04 4.72
N TYR A 199 12.41 7.82 3.44
CA TYR A 199 11.66 6.63 3.00
C TYR A 199 12.27 5.32 3.49
N PRO A 200 13.58 5.04 3.40
CA PRO A 200 14.12 3.76 3.82
C PRO A 200 13.89 3.46 5.30
N ALA A 201 14.07 4.43 6.17
CA ALA A 201 13.85 4.28 7.60
C ALA A 201 12.36 4.14 7.93
N VAL A 202 11.52 4.99 7.33
CA VAL A 202 10.07 4.95 7.49
C VAL A 202 9.48 3.63 7.01
N MET A 203 9.87 3.18 5.83
CA MET A 203 9.40 1.93 5.24
C MET A 203 9.74 0.72 6.13
N LYS A 204 10.97 0.67 6.65
CA LYS A 204 11.40 -0.40 7.57
C LYS A 204 10.55 -0.42 8.83
N ALA A 205 10.33 0.73 9.46
CA ALA A 205 9.50 0.83 10.66
C ALA A 205 8.03 0.47 10.37
N ALA A 206 7.49 0.92 9.24
CA ALA A 206 6.11 0.62 8.82
C ALA A 206 5.91 -0.88 8.55
N ILE A 207 6.81 -1.53 7.80
CA ILE A 207 6.74 -2.97 7.50
C ILE A 207 6.87 -3.80 8.78
N ALA A 208 7.76 -3.42 9.69
CA ALA A 208 7.91 -4.10 10.99
C ALA A 208 6.60 -4.01 11.81
N GLU A 209 5.96 -2.84 11.87
CA GLU A 209 4.68 -2.68 12.55
C GLU A 209 3.56 -3.46 11.85
N MET A 210 3.49 -3.45 10.52
CA MET A 210 2.53 -4.24 9.76
C MET A 210 2.68 -5.73 10.05
N HIS A 211 3.92 -6.25 10.05
CA HIS A 211 4.21 -7.65 10.38
C HIS A 211 3.82 -7.98 11.83
N ARG A 212 4.10 -7.08 12.78
CA ARG A 212 3.67 -7.25 14.19
C ARG A 212 2.15 -7.45 14.29
N GLN A 213 1.37 -6.74 13.48
CA GLN A 213 -0.10 -6.80 13.53
C GLN A 213 -0.66 -8.07 12.89
N VAL A 214 -0.13 -8.49 11.75
CA VAL A 214 -0.77 -9.56 10.96
C VAL A 214 0.09 -10.82 10.80
N GLY A 215 1.41 -10.76 11.05
CA GLY A 215 2.35 -11.85 10.86
C GLY A 215 2.62 -12.19 9.40
N ASP A 216 3.19 -13.39 9.17
CA ASP A 216 3.44 -13.92 7.84
C ASP A 216 2.15 -14.26 7.11
N LEU A 217 2.20 -14.31 5.77
CA LEU A 217 1.04 -14.56 4.93
C LEU A 217 0.43 -15.94 5.18
N VAL A 218 -0.85 -15.96 5.55
CA VAL A 218 -1.70 -17.14 5.68
C VAL A 218 -2.61 -17.27 4.47
N VAL A 219 -2.56 -18.44 3.83
CA VAL A 219 -3.33 -18.76 2.63
C VAL A 219 -4.22 -19.96 2.95
N GLU A 220 -5.53 -19.82 2.75
CA GLU A 220 -6.52 -20.90 2.88
C GLU A 220 -7.13 -21.17 1.50
N GLU A 221 -7.10 -22.43 1.06
CA GLU A 221 -7.65 -22.87 -0.24
C GLU A 221 -7.11 -22.04 -1.43
N GLY A 222 -5.85 -21.57 -1.34
CA GLY A 222 -5.19 -20.77 -2.38
C GLY A 222 -5.48 -19.27 -2.31
N ILE A 223 -6.25 -18.81 -1.32
CA ILE A 223 -6.61 -17.40 -1.13
C ILE A 223 -5.98 -16.87 0.16
N ALA A 224 -5.33 -15.71 0.07
CA ALA A 224 -4.80 -15.00 1.22
C ALA A 224 -5.94 -14.50 2.12
N VAL A 225 -5.85 -14.83 3.41
CA VAL A 225 -6.85 -14.43 4.40
C VAL A 225 -6.28 -13.44 5.42
N ARG A 226 -5.00 -13.53 5.74
CA ARG A 226 -4.30 -12.65 6.68
C ARG A 226 -2.81 -12.61 6.39
N GLY A 227 -2.13 -11.54 6.78
CA GLY A 227 -0.69 -11.50 6.82
C GLY A 227 -0.06 -10.42 5.94
N LEU A 228 1.25 -10.53 5.75
CA LEU A 228 2.06 -9.54 5.05
C LEU A 228 2.48 -10.05 3.66
N ILE A 229 2.26 -9.23 2.64
CA ILE A 229 2.82 -9.38 1.29
C ILE A 229 3.72 -8.17 1.04
N ILE A 230 5.02 -8.36 0.91
CA ILE A 230 5.94 -7.27 0.60
C ILE A 230 6.18 -7.25 -0.91
N ARG A 231 6.06 -6.07 -1.53
CA ARG A 231 6.37 -5.89 -2.95
C ARG A 231 7.70 -5.16 -3.09
N HIS A 232 8.57 -5.70 -3.93
CA HIS A 232 9.85 -5.08 -4.26
C HIS A 232 10.01 -4.97 -5.77
N LEU A 233 9.87 -3.73 -6.28
CA LEU A 233 10.10 -3.45 -7.70
C LEU A 233 11.59 -3.26 -7.95
N VAL A 234 12.17 -4.17 -8.72
CA VAL A 234 13.55 -4.01 -9.20
C VAL A 234 13.61 -2.79 -10.11
N LEU A 235 14.59 -1.92 -9.88
CA LEU A 235 14.83 -0.76 -10.73
C LEU A 235 16.14 -0.92 -11.51
N PRO A 236 16.18 -0.45 -12.76
CA PRO A 236 17.40 -0.49 -13.55
C PRO A 236 18.56 0.23 -12.86
N GLY A 237 19.78 -0.29 -13.03
CA GLY A 237 20.99 0.28 -12.42
C GLY A 237 21.10 0.03 -10.92
N GLY A 238 20.32 -0.91 -10.36
CA GLY A 238 20.37 -1.26 -8.93
C GLY A 238 19.75 -0.20 -8.02
N LEU A 239 19.01 0.79 -8.57
CA LEU A 239 18.48 1.94 -7.83
C LEU A 239 17.47 1.57 -6.74
N ALA A 240 16.85 0.39 -6.81
CA ALA A 240 15.98 -0.10 -5.75
C ALA A 240 16.74 -0.50 -4.47
N GLY A 241 18.04 -0.84 -4.57
CA GLY A 241 18.81 -1.30 -3.43
C GLY A 241 18.40 -2.71 -2.95
N SER A 242 18.13 -3.62 -3.89
CA SER A 242 17.72 -5.01 -3.59
C SER A 242 18.70 -5.73 -2.65
N GLY A 243 20.00 -5.42 -2.75
CA GLY A 243 21.05 -5.98 -1.87
C GLY A 243 20.94 -5.59 -0.40
N ASP A 244 20.27 -4.48 -0.10
CA ASP A 244 20.02 -4.01 1.27
C ASP A 244 18.62 -4.44 1.75
N ILE A 245 17.61 -4.36 0.88
CA ILE A 245 16.21 -4.60 1.23
C ILE A 245 15.95 -6.08 1.48
N LEU A 246 16.35 -6.97 0.56
CA LEU A 246 16.00 -8.39 0.66
C LEU A 246 16.65 -9.07 1.87
N PRO A 247 17.96 -8.88 2.16
CA PRO A 247 18.55 -9.39 3.39
C PRO A 247 17.97 -8.78 4.66
N TRP A 248 17.55 -7.50 4.62
CA TRP A 248 16.88 -6.86 5.74
C TRP A 248 15.53 -7.53 6.04
N ILE A 249 14.70 -7.78 5.01
CA ILE A 249 13.43 -8.49 5.17
C ILE A 249 13.64 -9.85 5.85
N ALA A 250 14.59 -10.64 5.35
CA ALA A 250 14.85 -11.99 5.88
C ALA A 250 15.34 -11.97 7.33
N ARG A 251 16.12 -10.95 7.71
CA ARG A 251 16.75 -10.87 9.03
C ARG A 251 15.86 -10.22 10.07
N GLU A 252 15.17 -9.13 9.72
CA GLU A 252 14.47 -8.28 10.68
C GLU A 252 12.93 -8.49 10.66
N ILE A 253 12.38 -9.07 9.59
CA ILE A 253 10.94 -9.34 9.48
C ILE A 253 10.70 -10.83 9.62
N SER A 254 10.92 -11.60 8.55
CA SER A 254 10.78 -13.07 8.58
C SER A 254 11.37 -13.68 7.31
N ARG A 255 11.99 -14.85 7.43
CA ARG A 255 12.39 -15.66 6.27
C ARG A 255 11.17 -16.27 5.54
N ASP A 256 10.05 -16.38 6.25
CA ASP A 256 8.77 -16.86 5.70
C ASP A 256 7.92 -15.73 5.09
N SER A 257 8.45 -14.49 5.05
CA SER A 257 7.79 -13.38 4.38
C SER A 257 7.48 -13.70 2.92
N TYR A 258 6.24 -13.41 2.50
CA TYR A 258 5.86 -13.46 1.09
C TYR A 258 6.35 -12.19 0.40
N VAL A 259 7.34 -12.31 -0.48
CA VAL A 259 7.96 -11.19 -1.17
C VAL A 259 7.72 -11.30 -2.67
N ASN A 260 6.90 -10.42 -3.24
CA ASN A 260 6.75 -10.31 -4.69
C ASN A 260 7.89 -9.44 -5.25
N ILE A 261 8.88 -10.07 -5.90
CA ILE A 261 9.98 -9.38 -6.58
C ILE A 261 9.54 -9.15 -8.02
N MET A 262 9.40 -7.87 -8.41
CA MET A 262 8.79 -7.48 -9.68
C MET A 262 9.83 -6.92 -10.64
N ASP A 263 9.74 -7.29 -11.93
CA ASP A 263 10.60 -6.79 -13.02
C ASP A 263 9.86 -5.89 -14.02
N GLN A 264 8.55 -5.65 -13.81
CA GLN A 264 7.69 -4.92 -14.73
C GLN A 264 7.92 -3.39 -14.74
N TYR A 265 9.10 -2.92 -14.30
CA TYR A 265 9.42 -1.52 -14.37
C TYR A 265 9.48 -1.01 -15.82
N HIS A 266 8.84 0.10 -16.07
CA HIS A 266 9.02 0.91 -17.25
C HIS A 266 8.87 2.41 -16.94
N TRP A 267 9.53 3.27 -17.71
CA TRP A 267 9.29 4.71 -17.60
C TRP A 267 7.86 5.04 -18.07
N PRO A 268 7.13 5.95 -17.39
CA PRO A 268 5.75 6.25 -17.75
C PRO A 268 5.64 6.79 -19.18
N ALA A 269 4.75 6.22 -19.98
CA ALA A 269 4.54 6.63 -21.36
C ALA A 269 4.07 8.10 -21.42
N GLY A 270 4.66 8.87 -22.33
CA GLY A 270 4.31 10.29 -22.55
C GLY A 270 4.81 11.25 -21.45
N VAL A 271 5.55 10.77 -20.45
CA VAL A 271 6.18 11.63 -19.44
C VAL A 271 7.63 11.88 -19.85
N PRO A 272 8.03 13.12 -20.16
CA PRO A 272 9.42 13.40 -20.48
C PRO A 272 10.30 13.19 -19.23
N PRO A 273 11.51 12.63 -19.38
CA PRO A 273 12.44 12.53 -18.27
C PRO A 273 12.83 13.93 -17.79
N PRO A 274 13.09 14.10 -16.47
CA PRO A 274 13.58 15.36 -15.95
C PRO A 274 14.89 15.78 -16.63
N ALA A 275 15.04 17.07 -16.92
CA ALA A 275 16.24 17.60 -17.61
C ALA A 275 17.56 17.24 -16.90
N TRP A 276 17.54 17.19 -15.56
CA TRP A 276 18.70 16.83 -14.73
C TRP A 276 19.17 15.37 -14.90
N PHE A 277 18.39 14.48 -15.53
CA PHE A 277 18.86 13.12 -15.89
C PHE A 277 20.08 13.18 -16.81
N ALA A 278 20.21 14.25 -17.61
CA ALA A 278 21.36 14.44 -18.48
C ALA A 278 22.68 14.48 -17.69
N ASP A 279 22.63 15.10 -16.51
CA ASP A 279 23.80 15.36 -15.66
C ASP A 279 24.04 14.28 -14.61
N GLN A 280 23.14 13.29 -14.49
CA GLN A 280 23.24 12.21 -13.53
C GLN A 280 23.12 10.81 -14.19
N PRO A 281 24.25 10.26 -14.66
CA PRO A 281 24.26 9.01 -15.44
C PRO A 281 23.60 7.82 -14.75
N SER A 282 23.67 7.72 -13.40
CA SER A 282 23.02 6.66 -12.61
C SER A 282 21.49 6.63 -12.80
N PHE A 283 20.85 7.80 -12.93
CA PHE A 283 19.39 7.87 -13.12
C PHE A 283 18.97 7.68 -14.59
N ARG A 284 19.89 7.82 -15.56
CA ARG A 284 19.60 7.48 -16.96
C ARG A 284 19.20 6.02 -17.15
N ALA A 285 19.66 5.13 -16.28
CA ALA A 285 19.26 3.72 -16.30
C ALA A 285 17.72 3.55 -16.22
N LEU A 286 17.01 4.49 -15.59
CA LEU A 286 15.54 4.46 -15.50
C LEU A 286 14.83 4.64 -16.87
N LEU A 287 15.54 5.04 -17.93
CA LEU A 287 14.95 5.18 -19.27
C LEU A 287 14.90 3.87 -20.05
N ARG A 288 15.36 2.78 -19.47
CA ARG A 288 15.26 1.43 -20.03
C ARG A 288 14.51 0.50 -19.07
N PRO A 289 13.98 -0.63 -19.57
CA PRO A 289 13.44 -1.67 -18.68
C PRO A 289 14.54 -2.34 -17.84
N VAL A 290 14.14 -3.07 -16.84
CA VAL A 290 14.98 -3.99 -16.06
C VAL A 290 15.54 -5.06 -17.01
N THR A 291 16.81 -5.37 -16.89
CA THR A 291 17.43 -6.47 -17.65
C THR A 291 17.19 -7.80 -16.95
N ALA A 292 17.18 -8.91 -17.72
CA ALA A 292 17.07 -10.27 -17.15
C ALA A 292 18.16 -10.54 -16.10
N ARG A 293 19.37 -9.96 -16.24
CA ARG A 293 20.46 -10.09 -15.27
C ARG A 293 20.12 -9.36 -13.96
N GLU A 294 19.64 -8.12 -14.01
CA GLU A 294 19.28 -7.35 -12.82
C GLU A 294 18.17 -8.05 -12.03
N TYR A 295 17.18 -8.62 -12.74
CA TYR A 295 16.13 -9.40 -12.11
C TYR A 295 16.66 -10.72 -11.51
N ALA A 296 17.48 -11.47 -12.25
CA ALA A 296 18.08 -12.69 -11.76
C ALA A 296 18.99 -12.45 -10.53
N ASP A 297 19.72 -11.33 -10.50
CA ASP A 297 20.52 -10.93 -9.33
C ASP A 297 19.64 -10.63 -8.11
N ALA A 298 18.49 -9.97 -8.27
CA ALA A 298 17.56 -9.75 -7.18
C ALA A 298 16.98 -11.07 -6.63
N LEU A 299 16.60 -12.02 -7.52
CA LEU A 299 16.13 -13.35 -7.11
C LEU A 299 17.23 -14.15 -6.38
N ARG A 300 18.48 -14.06 -6.84
CA ARG A 300 19.62 -14.70 -6.17
C ARG A 300 19.82 -14.14 -4.75
N LEU A 301 19.82 -12.81 -4.60
CA LEU A 301 19.96 -12.13 -3.31
C LEU A 301 18.85 -12.54 -2.33
N ALA A 302 17.61 -12.68 -2.80
CA ALA A 302 16.50 -13.13 -1.97
C ALA A 302 16.72 -14.55 -1.46
N ARG A 303 17.11 -15.48 -2.34
CA ARG A 303 17.39 -16.89 -1.98
C ARG A 303 18.59 -17.02 -1.03
N GLU A 304 19.67 -16.29 -1.28
CA GLU A 304 20.86 -16.25 -0.41
C GLU A 304 20.53 -15.71 0.99
N ALA A 305 19.60 -14.77 1.08
CA ALA A 305 19.09 -14.28 2.36
C ALA A 305 18.16 -15.28 3.08
N GLY A 306 17.69 -16.33 2.39
CA GLY A 306 16.81 -17.36 2.93
C GLY A 306 15.33 -17.11 2.70
N LEU A 307 14.95 -16.11 1.88
CA LEU A 307 13.58 -15.92 1.42
C LEU A 307 13.21 -16.99 0.38
N HIS A 308 11.96 -17.46 0.40
CA HIS A 308 11.54 -18.59 -0.46
C HIS A 308 10.07 -18.54 -0.89
N ARG A 309 9.35 -17.46 -0.57
CA ARG A 309 7.92 -17.31 -0.89
C ARG A 309 7.69 -16.08 -1.77
N GLY A 310 6.88 -16.22 -2.83
CA GLY A 310 6.39 -15.09 -3.64
C GLY A 310 7.17 -14.83 -4.94
N PHE A 311 8.25 -15.61 -5.26
CA PHE A 311 9.06 -15.45 -6.47
C PHE A 311 9.63 -16.77 -6.95
#